data_6a2fa5655fac281b3f077d099ad4c92b
#
_entry.id   6a2fa5655fac281b3f077d099ad4c92b
#
_cell.length_a   1.000
_cell.length_b   1.000
_cell.length_c   1.000
_cell.angle_alpha   90.00
_cell.angle_beta   90.00
_cell.angle_gamma   90.00
#
_symmetry.space_group_name_H-M   'P 1'
#
loop_
_entity.id
_entity.type
_entity.pdbx_description
1 polymer ?
#
loop_
_entity_poly.entity_id
_entity_poly.type
_entity_poly.pdbx_seq_one_letter_code
_entity_poly.pdbx_strand_id
1 'polypeptide(L)'
;YQIPLPQDQGTGLGKPLKLINHPVREEIPIAIASLGPASVAATAELADAWLPAFYTPEAAQAVWGDALSKGNALRDPSRAPLEVFAGGTVAIGADMEHHRERARPGAALYIGGMGARSKNFYNDIFAQSGYAAEAKQIQDLYLAGRKDEAAAAIPDDYLAKSSLIGDEGFVRERLQALQESGVNALNVSFVGGDASERVQQCD
;
A
#
# COMPACT_ATOMS: atom_id res chain seq x y z
N TYR A 1 1.77 -14.04 23.18
CA TYR A 1 1.64 -13.53 24.56
C TYR A 1 0.51 -14.23 25.28
N GLN A 2 0.73 -14.65 26.53
CA GLN A 2 -0.34 -15.16 27.37
C GLN A 2 -1.00 -14.01 28.14
N ILE A 3 -2.30 -13.83 27.92
CA ILE A 3 -3.09 -12.79 28.59
C ILE A 3 -4.37 -13.45 29.15
N PRO A 4 -4.63 -13.36 30.45
CA PRO A 4 -3.82 -12.71 31.48
C PRO A 4 -2.54 -13.48 31.78
N LEU A 5 -1.55 -12.78 32.34
CA LEU A 5 -0.35 -13.45 32.87
C LEU A 5 -0.75 -14.45 33.98
N PRO A 6 -0.05 -15.59 34.07
CA PRO A 6 -0.21 -16.49 35.20
C PRO A 6 -0.02 -15.76 36.54
N GLN A 7 -0.63 -16.28 37.61
CA GLN A 7 -0.66 -15.61 38.91
C GLN A 7 0.75 -15.41 39.51
N ASP A 8 1.69 -16.28 39.17
CA ASP A 8 3.09 -16.24 39.59
C ASP A 8 4.00 -15.34 38.73
N GLN A 9 3.49 -14.82 37.59
CA GLN A 9 4.27 -14.01 36.65
C GLN A 9 3.80 -12.57 36.51
N GLY A 10 2.75 -12.17 37.22
CA GLY A 10 2.15 -10.85 37.14
C GLY A 10 1.91 -10.23 38.49
N THR A 11 0.89 -9.38 38.56
CA THR A 11 0.44 -8.74 39.81
C THR A 11 -0.30 -9.67 40.77
N GLY A 12 -0.42 -10.96 40.43
CA GLY A 12 -1.09 -11.97 41.23
C GLY A 12 -2.62 -12.04 41.05
N LEU A 13 -3.21 -11.19 40.21
CA LEU A 13 -4.66 -11.22 39.98
C LEU A 13 -5.12 -12.35 39.06
N GLY A 14 -4.35 -12.67 38.00
CA GLY A 14 -4.61 -13.73 37.05
C GLY A 14 -6.01 -13.66 36.39
N LYS A 15 -6.63 -12.50 36.33
CA LYS A 15 -7.98 -12.30 35.79
C LYS A 15 -7.93 -11.54 34.49
N PRO A 16 -8.75 -11.92 33.49
CA PRO A 16 -8.92 -11.13 32.29
C PRO A 16 -9.40 -9.72 32.60
N LEU A 17 -8.92 -8.75 31.82
CA LEU A 17 -9.43 -7.40 31.86
C LEU A 17 -10.89 -7.42 31.37
N LYS A 18 -11.80 -6.88 32.16
CA LYS A 18 -13.21 -6.70 31.77
C LYS A 18 -13.44 -5.27 31.34
N LEU A 19 -13.91 -5.11 30.11
CA LEU A 19 -14.38 -3.82 29.62
C LEU A 19 -15.77 -3.55 30.19
N ILE A 20 -16.03 -2.30 30.58
CA ILE A 20 -17.32 -1.85 31.09
C ILE A 20 -18.23 -1.29 30.00
N ASN A 21 -17.69 -1.04 28.83
CA ASN A 21 -18.44 -0.65 27.63
C ASN A 21 -19.06 -1.89 26.97
N HIS A 22 -20.19 -1.66 26.30
CA HIS A 22 -20.89 -2.69 25.53
C HIS A 22 -20.59 -2.46 24.06
N PRO A 23 -19.69 -3.24 23.44
CA PRO A 23 -19.35 -3.10 22.03
C PRO A 23 -20.57 -3.44 21.16
N VAL A 24 -20.73 -2.72 20.05
CA VAL A 24 -21.82 -2.97 19.08
C VAL A 24 -21.57 -4.28 18.31
N ARG A 25 -20.31 -4.73 18.24
CA ARG A 25 -19.89 -5.97 17.57
C ARG A 25 -18.78 -6.66 18.37
N GLU A 26 -18.65 -7.94 18.20
CA GLU A 26 -17.64 -8.75 18.91
C GLU A 26 -16.26 -8.58 18.30
N GLU A 27 -16.18 -8.39 16.96
CA GLU A 27 -14.93 -8.24 16.22
C GLU A 27 -14.87 -6.93 15.44
N ILE A 28 -13.70 -6.33 15.39
CA ILE A 28 -13.38 -5.16 14.57
C ILE A 28 -12.36 -5.63 13.53
N PRO A 29 -12.66 -5.52 12.21
CA PRO A 29 -11.69 -5.85 11.17
C PRO A 29 -10.41 -5.03 11.30
N ILE A 30 -9.26 -5.69 11.17
CA ILE A 30 -7.94 -5.07 11.29
C ILE A 30 -7.25 -5.08 9.93
N ALA A 31 -6.99 -3.89 9.40
CA ALA A 31 -6.19 -3.70 8.22
C ALA A 31 -4.76 -3.30 8.60
N ILE A 32 -3.76 -3.95 8.01
CA ILE A 32 -2.35 -3.69 8.30
C ILE A 32 -1.64 -3.15 7.06
N ALA A 33 -1.00 -1.98 7.21
CA ALA A 33 -0.06 -1.45 6.22
C ALA A 33 1.31 -2.10 6.45
N SER A 34 1.76 -2.90 5.49
CA SER A 34 3.04 -3.59 5.58
C SER A 34 3.70 -3.73 4.21
N LEU A 35 5.04 -3.73 4.18
CA LEU A 35 5.84 -3.72 2.95
C LEU A 35 6.90 -4.82 2.93
N GLY A 36 7.59 -5.04 4.04
CA GLY A 36 8.67 -6.03 4.11
C GLY A 36 8.16 -7.47 4.13
N PRO A 37 8.92 -8.45 3.62
CA PRO A 37 8.44 -9.82 3.44
C PRO A 37 7.90 -10.47 4.72
N ALA A 38 8.57 -10.29 5.85
CA ALA A 38 8.13 -10.87 7.12
C ALA A 38 6.83 -10.24 7.63
N SER A 39 6.68 -8.90 7.51
CA SER A 39 5.47 -8.20 7.94
C SER A 39 4.29 -8.49 7.00
N VAL A 40 4.52 -8.63 5.70
CA VAL A 40 3.47 -9.01 4.74
C VAL A 40 3.00 -10.44 4.99
N ALA A 41 3.92 -11.38 5.27
CA ALA A 41 3.53 -12.74 5.64
C ALA A 41 2.69 -12.77 6.93
N ALA A 42 3.10 -12.04 7.97
CA ALA A 42 2.32 -11.93 9.20
C ALA A 42 0.95 -11.25 8.96
N THR A 43 0.89 -10.25 8.09
CA THR A 43 -0.37 -9.62 7.68
C THR A 43 -1.30 -10.63 7.00
N ALA A 44 -0.79 -11.41 6.07
CA ALA A 44 -1.59 -12.42 5.36
C ALA A 44 -2.07 -13.53 6.29
N GLU A 45 -1.29 -13.91 7.30
CA GLU A 45 -1.68 -14.87 8.31
C GLU A 45 -2.76 -14.34 9.25
N LEU A 46 -2.61 -13.11 9.77
CA LEU A 46 -3.30 -12.65 10.96
C LEU A 46 -4.32 -11.52 10.73
N ALA A 47 -4.16 -10.70 9.70
CA ALA A 47 -5.02 -9.52 9.49
C ALA A 47 -6.27 -9.86 8.65
N ASP A 48 -7.24 -8.95 8.68
CA ASP A 48 -8.43 -9.03 7.81
C ASP A 48 -8.17 -8.36 6.46
N ALA A 49 -7.36 -7.30 6.45
CA ALA A 49 -6.96 -6.62 5.22
C ALA A 49 -5.49 -6.20 5.21
N TRP A 50 -4.95 -6.07 4.00
CA TRP A 50 -3.61 -5.58 3.73
C TRP A 50 -3.65 -4.28 2.92
N LEU A 51 -2.91 -3.27 3.37
CA LEU A 51 -2.74 -1.99 2.68
C LEU A 51 -1.29 -1.85 2.21
N PRO A 52 -0.95 -2.28 0.99
CA PRO A 52 0.35 -2.03 0.40
C PRO A 52 0.53 -0.55 0.03
N ALA A 53 1.78 -0.09 0.01
CA ALA A 53 2.15 1.14 -0.68
C ALA A 53 2.95 0.80 -1.94
N PHE A 54 2.95 1.67 -2.95
CA PHE A 54 3.65 1.47 -4.22
C PHE A 54 3.17 0.22 -4.99
N TYR A 55 1.92 -0.16 -4.79
CA TYR A 55 1.34 -1.32 -5.45
C TYR A 55 1.09 -1.02 -6.93
N THR A 56 1.59 -1.90 -7.77
CA THR A 56 1.21 -1.98 -9.18
C THR A 56 0.86 -3.43 -9.51
N PRO A 57 -0.23 -3.69 -10.24
CA PRO A 57 -0.64 -5.05 -10.61
C PRO A 57 0.49 -5.85 -11.25
N GLU A 58 1.27 -5.21 -12.11
CA GLU A 58 2.35 -5.82 -12.89
C GLU A 58 3.50 -6.34 -12.03
N ALA A 59 3.73 -5.71 -10.86
CA ALA A 59 4.84 -6.04 -9.97
C ALA A 59 4.40 -6.85 -8.74
N ALA A 60 3.12 -6.85 -8.40
CA ALA A 60 2.62 -7.38 -7.13
C ALA A 60 3.07 -8.82 -6.84
N GLN A 61 3.01 -9.71 -7.84
CA GLN A 61 3.42 -11.10 -7.69
C GLN A 61 4.94 -11.22 -7.46
N ALA A 62 5.74 -10.44 -8.17
CA ALA A 62 7.20 -10.49 -8.05
C ALA A 62 7.68 -9.93 -6.70
N VAL A 63 7.01 -8.89 -6.19
CA VAL A 63 7.42 -8.20 -4.96
C VAL A 63 6.91 -8.93 -3.72
N TRP A 64 5.65 -9.38 -3.71
CA TRP A 64 5.00 -9.87 -2.49
C TRP A 64 4.42 -11.27 -2.58
N GLY A 65 4.42 -11.91 -3.76
CA GLY A 65 3.77 -13.20 -3.98
C GLY A 65 4.22 -14.29 -3.01
N ASP A 66 5.53 -14.41 -2.77
CA ASP A 66 6.09 -15.40 -1.83
C ASP A 66 5.68 -15.12 -0.38
N ALA A 67 5.69 -13.85 0.03
CA ALA A 67 5.31 -13.47 1.39
C ALA A 67 3.83 -13.70 1.65
N LEU A 68 2.98 -13.30 0.71
CA LEU A 68 1.53 -13.56 0.76
C LEU A 68 1.22 -15.05 0.79
N SER A 69 1.89 -15.85 -0.05
CA SER A 69 1.73 -17.30 -0.08
C SER A 69 2.09 -17.95 1.25
N LYS A 70 3.22 -17.54 1.86
CA LYS A 70 3.64 -18.05 3.18
C LYS A 70 2.61 -17.72 4.27
N GLY A 71 2.15 -16.48 4.33
CA GLY A 71 1.17 -16.08 5.34
C GLY A 71 -0.18 -16.77 5.15
N ASN A 72 -0.66 -16.84 3.92
CA ASN A 72 -1.91 -17.55 3.60
C ASN A 72 -1.86 -19.05 3.94
N ALA A 73 -0.70 -19.69 3.81
CA ALA A 73 -0.52 -21.10 4.19
C ALA A 73 -0.63 -21.32 5.70
N LEU A 74 -0.39 -20.30 6.52
CA LEU A 74 -0.49 -20.33 7.98
C LEU A 74 -1.82 -19.77 8.50
N ARG A 75 -2.60 -19.11 7.63
CA ARG A 75 -3.87 -18.50 7.99
C ARG A 75 -4.87 -19.54 8.47
N ASP A 76 -5.53 -19.24 9.59
CA ASP A 76 -6.61 -20.08 10.12
C ASP A 76 -7.72 -20.24 9.06
N PRO A 77 -8.08 -21.48 8.70
CA PRO A 77 -9.10 -21.74 7.68
C PRO A 77 -10.50 -21.19 8.02
N SER A 78 -10.79 -20.91 9.29
CA SER A 78 -12.04 -20.30 9.72
C SER A 78 -12.13 -18.79 9.41
N ARG A 79 -11.00 -18.14 9.15
CA ARG A 79 -10.98 -16.71 8.80
C ARG A 79 -11.36 -16.51 7.34
N ALA A 80 -12.02 -15.40 7.07
CA ALA A 80 -12.26 -14.96 5.69
C ALA A 80 -10.92 -14.76 4.94
N PRO A 81 -10.88 -14.89 3.61
CA PRO A 81 -9.70 -14.55 2.81
C PRO A 81 -9.20 -13.14 3.12
N LEU A 82 -7.87 -12.93 3.01
CA LEU A 82 -7.27 -11.60 3.17
C LEU A 82 -7.83 -10.65 2.11
N GLU A 83 -8.32 -9.50 2.55
CA GLU A 83 -8.66 -8.41 1.63
C GLU A 83 -7.42 -7.61 1.27
N VAL A 84 -7.31 -7.17 0.01
CA VAL A 84 -6.21 -6.33 -0.49
C VAL A 84 -6.76 -4.96 -0.89
N PHE A 85 -6.33 -3.92 -0.18
CA PHE A 85 -6.77 -2.55 -0.38
C PHE A 85 -5.69 -1.78 -1.12
N ALA A 86 -5.81 -1.65 -2.43
CA ALA A 86 -4.89 -0.88 -3.25
C ALA A 86 -5.66 0.04 -4.20
N GLY A 87 -4.96 0.93 -4.88
CA GLY A 87 -5.57 1.91 -5.78
C GLY A 87 -4.60 3.03 -6.06
N GLY A 88 -5.06 4.26 -5.91
CA GLY A 88 -4.23 5.45 -6.16
C GLY A 88 -5.06 6.70 -6.37
N THR A 89 -4.45 7.70 -6.98
CA THR A 89 -5.15 8.92 -7.36
C THR A 89 -6.06 8.68 -8.54
N VAL A 90 -7.29 9.17 -8.47
CA VAL A 90 -8.31 9.07 -9.51
C VAL A 90 -8.52 10.44 -10.16
N ALA A 91 -8.49 10.47 -11.50
CA ALA A 91 -8.95 11.57 -12.33
C ALA A 91 -9.41 11.01 -13.67
N ILE A 92 -10.71 11.06 -13.95
CA ILE A 92 -11.31 10.48 -15.15
C ILE A 92 -11.73 11.58 -16.10
N GLY A 93 -11.29 11.50 -17.35
CA GLY A 93 -11.64 12.44 -18.40
C GLY A 93 -10.54 12.63 -19.43
N ALA A 94 -10.80 13.46 -20.42
CA ALA A 94 -9.82 13.86 -21.40
C ALA A 94 -8.75 14.77 -20.75
N ASP A 95 -7.49 14.62 -21.19
CA ASP A 95 -6.36 15.46 -20.79
C ASP A 95 -6.07 15.49 -19.28
N MET A 96 -6.43 14.40 -18.55
CA MET A 96 -6.19 14.29 -17.10
C MET A 96 -4.77 13.86 -16.74
N GLU A 97 -3.96 13.41 -17.69
CA GLU A 97 -2.63 12.84 -17.47
C GLU A 97 -1.68 13.79 -16.74
N HIS A 98 -1.85 15.11 -16.92
CA HIS A 98 -1.06 16.12 -16.21
C HIS A 98 -1.17 16.03 -14.68
N HIS A 99 -2.24 15.42 -14.16
CA HIS A 99 -2.39 15.19 -12.72
C HIS A 99 -1.38 14.16 -12.18
N ARG A 100 -0.81 13.28 -13.02
CA ARG A 100 0.23 12.33 -12.63
C ARG A 100 1.50 13.02 -12.17
N GLU A 101 1.81 14.19 -12.73
CA GLU A 101 2.99 14.97 -12.36
C GLU A 101 3.03 15.36 -10.88
N ARG A 102 1.86 15.52 -10.26
CA ARG A 102 1.73 15.86 -8.83
C ARG A 102 2.26 14.76 -7.91
N ALA A 103 2.35 13.53 -8.38
CA ALA A 103 2.85 12.40 -7.60
C ALA A 103 4.39 12.34 -7.55
N ARG A 104 5.10 12.96 -8.51
CA ARG A 104 6.57 12.87 -8.63
C ARG A 104 7.33 13.29 -7.36
N PRO A 105 7.06 14.45 -6.74
CA PRO A 105 7.81 14.85 -5.54
C PRO A 105 7.60 13.89 -4.37
N GLY A 106 6.37 13.40 -4.19
CA GLY A 106 6.05 12.41 -3.18
C GLY A 106 6.75 11.07 -3.43
N ALA A 107 6.69 10.56 -4.65
CA ALA A 107 7.37 9.33 -5.03
C ALA A 107 8.90 9.45 -4.83
N ALA A 108 9.50 10.57 -5.25
CA ALA A 108 10.93 10.82 -5.07
C ALA A 108 11.34 10.89 -3.59
N LEU A 109 10.50 11.46 -2.72
CA LEU A 109 10.72 11.46 -1.28
C LEU A 109 10.79 10.04 -0.73
N TYR A 110 9.81 9.20 -1.05
CA TYR A 110 9.77 7.83 -0.53
C TYR A 110 10.91 6.98 -1.11
N ILE A 111 11.08 6.97 -2.41
CA ILE A 111 12.10 6.15 -3.09
C ILE A 111 13.51 6.65 -2.76
N GLY A 112 13.70 7.96 -2.66
CA GLY A 112 15.04 8.57 -2.45
C GLY A 112 15.38 8.86 -1.01
N GLY A 113 14.42 9.27 -0.17
CA GLY A 113 14.68 9.93 1.11
C GLY A 113 14.14 9.26 2.37
N MET A 114 13.27 8.25 2.27
CA MET A 114 12.62 7.63 3.44
C MET A 114 13.44 6.51 4.09
N GLY A 115 14.74 6.65 4.11
CA GLY A 115 15.64 5.70 4.75
C GLY A 115 17.11 5.99 4.48
N ALA A 116 17.98 5.23 5.15
CA ALA A 116 19.39 5.26 4.83
C ALA A 116 19.62 4.64 3.43
N ARG A 117 20.74 5.02 2.79
CA ARG A 117 21.12 4.50 1.45
C ARG A 117 21.05 2.97 1.36
N SER A 118 21.43 2.28 2.42
CA SER A 118 21.48 0.82 2.48
C SER A 118 20.22 0.18 3.08
N LYS A 119 19.20 0.97 3.43
CA LYS A 119 17.99 0.46 4.10
C LYS A 119 16.81 1.41 3.85
N ASN A 120 16.25 1.31 2.65
CA ASN A 120 15.03 2.01 2.26
C ASN A 120 14.07 1.02 1.59
N PHE A 121 13.06 0.57 2.32
CA PHE A 121 12.08 -0.40 1.82
C PHE A 121 11.33 0.06 0.56
N TYR A 122 11.07 1.35 0.43
CA TYR A 122 10.38 1.89 -0.75
C TYR A 122 11.28 1.84 -1.99
N ASN A 123 12.58 2.12 -1.82
CA ASN A 123 13.56 1.98 -2.89
C ASN A 123 13.67 0.52 -3.34
N ASP A 124 13.74 -0.41 -2.37
CA ASP A 124 13.83 -1.84 -2.63
C ASP A 124 12.59 -2.34 -3.40
N ILE A 125 11.38 -1.93 -3.01
CA ILE A 125 10.13 -2.29 -3.71
C ILE A 125 10.12 -1.72 -5.12
N PHE A 126 10.49 -0.45 -5.28
CA PHE A 126 10.53 0.19 -6.58
C PHE A 126 11.54 -0.49 -7.52
N ALA A 127 12.72 -0.86 -7.00
CA ALA A 127 13.72 -1.62 -7.75
C ALA A 127 13.19 -3.01 -8.16
N GLN A 128 12.54 -3.74 -7.25
CA GLN A 128 11.93 -5.04 -7.52
C GLN A 128 10.75 -4.97 -8.49
N SER A 129 10.11 -3.81 -8.59
CA SER A 129 9.03 -3.54 -9.56
C SER A 129 9.54 -3.31 -10.99
N GLY A 130 10.83 -3.53 -11.25
CA GLY A 130 11.43 -3.42 -12.57
C GLY A 130 12.18 -2.11 -12.82
N TYR A 131 12.32 -1.23 -11.83
CA TYR A 131 12.92 0.10 -11.95
C TYR A 131 14.24 0.22 -11.15
N ALA A 132 15.09 -0.80 -11.19
CA ALA A 132 16.32 -0.86 -10.37
C ALA A 132 17.32 0.27 -10.68
N ALA A 133 17.47 0.63 -11.96
CA ALA A 133 18.37 1.72 -12.37
C ALA A 133 17.83 3.08 -11.91
N GLU A 134 16.55 3.30 -12.09
CA GLU A 134 15.85 4.52 -11.70
C GLU A 134 15.80 4.66 -10.17
N ALA A 135 15.57 3.57 -9.43
CA ALA A 135 15.61 3.55 -7.96
C ALA A 135 16.94 4.09 -7.43
N LYS A 136 18.03 3.61 -8.01
CA LYS A 136 19.37 4.08 -7.66
C LYS A 136 19.58 5.54 -8.01
N GLN A 137 19.21 5.95 -9.21
CA GLN A 137 19.34 7.33 -9.70
C GLN A 137 18.56 8.30 -8.82
N ILE A 138 17.29 7.99 -8.52
CA ILE A 138 16.41 8.81 -7.70
C ILE A 138 17.00 8.97 -6.30
N GLN A 139 17.49 7.89 -5.70
CA GLN A 139 18.09 7.94 -4.37
C GLN A 139 19.39 8.77 -4.36
N ASP A 140 20.25 8.61 -5.36
CA ASP A 140 21.49 9.36 -5.48
C ASP A 140 21.23 10.86 -5.60
N LEU A 141 20.28 11.26 -6.46
CA LEU A 141 19.87 12.65 -6.65
C LEU A 141 19.24 13.23 -5.37
N TYR A 142 18.32 12.48 -4.77
CA TYR A 142 17.59 12.95 -3.58
C TYR A 142 18.54 13.19 -2.38
N LEU A 143 19.43 12.23 -2.11
CA LEU A 143 20.40 12.35 -1.02
C LEU A 143 21.49 13.41 -1.28
N ALA A 144 21.72 13.77 -2.55
CA ALA A 144 22.56 14.91 -2.93
C ALA A 144 21.85 16.27 -2.81
N GLY A 145 20.58 16.29 -2.36
CA GLY A 145 19.77 17.52 -2.26
C GLY A 145 19.13 17.97 -3.57
N ARG A 146 19.32 17.24 -4.67
CA ARG A 146 18.80 17.53 -6.02
C ARG A 146 17.38 16.99 -6.17
N LYS A 147 16.45 17.47 -5.33
CA LYS A 147 15.11 16.89 -5.17
C LYS A 147 14.24 17.01 -6.42
N ASP A 148 14.34 18.13 -7.14
CA ASP A 148 13.57 18.35 -8.37
C ASP A 148 14.03 17.40 -9.48
N GLU A 149 15.32 17.15 -9.58
CA GLU A 149 15.88 16.17 -10.52
C GLU A 149 15.53 14.74 -10.14
N ALA A 150 15.49 14.43 -8.84
CA ALA A 150 15.01 13.13 -8.35
C ALA A 150 13.53 12.94 -8.71
N ALA A 151 12.70 13.97 -8.59
CA ALA A 151 11.30 13.93 -8.99
C ALA A 151 11.16 13.74 -10.51
N ALA A 152 11.95 14.46 -11.31
CA ALA A 152 11.96 14.32 -12.76
C ALA A 152 12.44 12.93 -13.24
N ALA A 153 13.21 12.21 -12.43
CA ALA A 153 13.69 10.87 -12.74
C ALA A 153 12.65 9.75 -12.48
N ILE A 154 11.47 10.08 -11.92
CA ILE A 154 10.38 9.10 -11.80
C ILE A 154 9.85 8.76 -13.20
N PRO A 155 9.78 7.49 -13.62
CA PRO A 155 9.31 7.12 -14.95
C PRO A 155 7.80 7.42 -15.16
N ASP A 156 7.44 7.88 -16.36
CA ASP A 156 6.04 8.17 -16.72
C ASP A 156 5.18 6.91 -16.70
N ASP A 157 5.71 5.78 -17.14
CA ASP A 157 5.00 4.51 -17.15
C ASP A 157 4.70 4.01 -15.73
N TYR A 158 5.60 4.27 -14.76
CA TYR A 158 5.32 4.00 -13.36
C TYR A 158 4.17 4.86 -12.84
N LEU A 159 4.16 6.16 -13.14
CA LEU A 159 3.07 7.05 -12.75
C LEU A 159 1.73 6.62 -13.36
N ALA A 160 1.75 6.15 -14.60
CA ALA A 160 0.56 5.61 -15.24
C ALA A 160 0.08 4.33 -14.55
N LYS A 161 0.98 3.37 -14.26
CA LYS A 161 0.65 2.10 -13.62
C LYS A 161 0.17 2.26 -12.17
N SER A 162 0.65 3.26 -11.45
CA SER A 162 0.34 3.52 -10.04
C SER A 162 -0.84 4.46 -9.80
N SER A 163 -1.59 4.82 -10.84
CA SER A 163 -2.73 5.74 -10.75
C SER A 163 -3.93 5.29 -11.58
N LEU A 164 -5.08 5.85 -11.28
CA LEU A 164 -6.32 5.75 -12.05
C LEU A 164 -6.62 7.10 -12.72
N ILE A 165 -5.62 7.60 -13.47
CA ILE A 165 -5.67 8.92 -14.10
C ILE A 165 -5.61 8.75 -15.62
N GLY A 166 -6.64 9.20 -16.32
CA GLY A 166 -6.74 9.13 -17.77
C GLY A 166 -8.17 9.11 -18.26
N ASP A 167 -8.38 8.75 -19.51
CA ASP A 167 -9.72 8.55 -20.03
C ASP A 167 -10.43 7.32 -19.41
N GLU A 168 -11.72 7.19 -19.67
CA GLU A 168 -12.53 6.08 -19.11
C GLU A 168 -11.98 4.70 -19.51
N GLY A 169 -11.51 4.56 -20.74
CA GLY A 169 -10.95 3.30 -21.25
C GLY A 169 -9.70 2.88 -20.46
N PHE A 170 -8.77 3.80 -20.30
CA PHE A 170 -7.56 3.59 -19.49
C PHE A 170 -7.90 3.22 -18.04
N VAL A 171 -8.79 3.99 -17.40
CA VAL A 171 -9.16 3.73 -15.99
C VAL A 171 -9.82 2.36 -15.85
N ARG A 172 -10.68 1.98 -16.78
CA ARG A 172 -11.33 0.65 -16.81
C ARG A 172 -10.30 -0.48 -16.93
N GLU A 173 -9.31 -0.35 -17.80
CA GLU A 173 -8.22 -1.31 -17.94
C GLU A 173 -7.39 -1.41 -16.65
N ARG A 174 -7.09 -0.28 -15.98
CA ARG A 174 -6.37 -0.28 -14.71
C ARG A 174 -7.16 -0.94 -13.58
N LEU A 175 -8.47 -0.70 -13.50
CA LEU A 175 -9.35 -1.36 -12.53
C LEU A 175 -9.40 -2.86 -12.74
N GLN A 176 -9.49 -3.30 -13.99
CA GLN A 176 -9.43 -4.73 -14.32
C GLN A 176 -8.09 -5.35 -13.91
N ALA A 177 -6.97 -4.69 -14.22
CA ALA A 177 -5.64 -5.17 -13.82
C ALA A 177 -5.50 -5.26 -12.28
N LEU A 178 -6.01 -4.28 -11.54
CA LEU A 178 -6.05 -4.34 -10.07
C LEU A 178 -6.87 -5.54 -9.58
N GLN A 179 -8.05 -5.75 -10.12
CA GLN A 179 -8.90 -6.89 -9.77
C GLN A 179 -8.21 -8.24 -10.07
N GLU A 180 -7.63 -8.38 -11.26
CA GLU A 180 -6.92 -9.60 -11.68
C GLU A 180 -5.66 -9.88 -10.82
N SER A 181 -5.03 -8.83 -10.27
CA SER A 181 -3.89 -8.97 -9.35
C SER A 181 -4.29 -9.29 -7.91
N GLY A 182 -5.59 -9.43 -7.61
CA GLY A 182 -6.11 -9.82 -6.30
C GLY A 182 -6.58 -8.66 -5.42
N VAL A 183 -6.60 -7.43 -5.93
CA VAL A 183 -7.21 -6.29 -5.23
C VAL A 183 -8.72 -6.45 -5.22
N ASN A 184 -9.31 -6.37 -4.04
CA ASN A 184 -10.76 -6.51 -3.84
C ASN A 184 -11.41 -5.31 -3.16
N ALA A 185 -10.62 -4.32 -2.74
CA ALA A 185 -11.12 -3.03 -2.30
C ALA A 185 -10.20 -1.90 -2.80
N LEU A 186 -10.80 -0.80 -3.24
CA LEU A 186 -10.06 0.34 -3.75
C LEU A 186 -9.78 1.35 -2.62
N ASN A 187 -8.49 1.68 -2.45
CA ASN A 187 -8.05 2.81 -1.64
C ASN A 187 -7.67 3.95 -2.58
N VAL A 188 -8.56 4.92 -2.74
CA VAL A 188 -8.44 5.96 -3.77
C VAL A 188 -8.53 7.37 -3.20
N SER A 189 -7.89 8.31 -3.91
CA SER A 189 -7.97 9.74 -3.65
C SER A 189 -8.37 10.45 -4.94
N PHE A 190 -9.48 11.17 -4.92
CA PHE A 190 -9.95 11.93 -6.07
C PHE A 190 -9.22 13.27 -6.19
N VAL A 191 -8.88 13.67 -7.42
CA VAL A 191 -8.40 15.03 -7.68
C VAL A 191 -9.58 16.01 -7.57
N GLY A 192 -9.28 17.22 -7.12
CA GLY A 192 -10.27 18.30 -7.00
C GLY A 192 -9.83 19.29 -5.94
N GLY A 193 -10.09 20.58 -6.18
CA GLY A 193 -9.77 21.67 -5.27
C GLY A 193 -10.67 21.72 -4.04
N ASP A 194 -11.91 21.25 -4.18
CA ASP A 194 -12.88 21.16 -3.08
C ASP A 194 -13.64 19.84 -3.04
N ALA A 195 -14.53 19.70 -2.07
CA ALA A 195 -15.30 18.48 -1.87
C ALA A 195 -16.30 18.20 -3.01
N SER A 196 -16.88 19.26 -3.59
CA SER A 196 -17.88 19.15 -4.68
C SER A 196 -17.23 18.59 -5.95
N GLU A 197 -16.06 19.13 -6.32
CA GLU A 197 -15.30 18.63 -7.47
C GLU A 197 -14.88 17.18 -7.28
N ARG A 198 -14.48 16.79 -6.06
CA ARG A 198 -14.11 15.39 -5.77
C ARG A 198 -15.30 14.43 -5.84
N VAL A 199 -16.48 14.86 -5.38
CA VAL A 199 -17.70 14.04 -5.47
C VAL A 199 -18.10 13.80 -6.92
N GLN A 200 -17.97 14.79 -7.80
CA GLN A 200 -18.24 14.65 -9.23
C GLN A 200 -17.37 13.58 -9.94
N GLN A 201 -16.22 13.25 -9.38
CA GLN A 201 -15.38 12.17 -9.90
C GLN A 201 -15.84 10.77 -9.45
N CYS A 202 -16.82 10.68 -8.55
CA CYS A 202 -17.37 9.41 -8.06
C CYS A 202 -18.56 8.92 -8.91
N ASP A 203 -19.23 9.84 -9.64
CA ASP A 203 -20.39 9.56 -10.50
C ASP A 203 -19.95 9.14 -11.91
#